data_646841d58d95af6dc5e289c3978a3cba
#
_entry.id   646841d58d95af6dc5e289c3978a3cba
#
_cell.length_a   1.000
_cell.length_b   1.000
_cell.length_c   1.000
_cell.angle_alpha   90.00
_cell.angle_beta   90.00
_cell.angle_gamma   90.00
#
_symmetry.space_group_name_H-M   'P 1'
#
loop_
_entity.id
_entity.type
_entity.pdbx_description
1 polymer ?
#
loop_
_entity_poly.entity_id
_entity_poly.type
_entity_poly.pdbx_seq_one_letter_code
_entity_poly.pdbx_strand_id
1 'polypeptide(L)'
;MSDDEMLPDSQRGFAPTIRGMAHSNAKVTISQHGYVIYETFVSPGAFAINDLYPTAQSGDLEVQVKESDGSVRTFTQPFSAVPFMLREGRVKFSLSAGRYHSAQSQARSPTFLQGTLFYGLPAEFTLYGGSQLAQDYQSWALGVGRGFGELGSLGGDATWANTTTPSGKRSAGHSVRVQYQKDFAGTGTSFSLASYRYSSGGYYDFSEASALESRNGLLDNKRSREEVSLSQAFGGMSSLAISAWSQEYWHRQSRDETIHLGFYSAWRSVSWGVGYYYTQSSDRQKDDRSWSLNLSIPLGGPLSESAVSYSTTSDNNGRTSQQASLYGSLPRNPNLYYSLQQGYVNGGQGSNSSASLDYHGGYGTAQLGYRRDSASHQLTWGASGSIVAHPHGVTLGQTVGESFAIVRAPGAADVAIQNGSNVHTDWRGYAVVPSLTAYRKNTITLDTESLADDADVELEGQTVIPGGGAVVQANYQTHIGSRVLFTLRDSHGPLPFGASVRLRKAEDDRGAAPGGMVADGGQVYLSGIPQEGTLDAAWNADNISRRCALHFHLTDTVQQGQSPVKTVSGLCQ
;
A
#
# COMPACT_ATOMS: atom_id res chain seq x y z
N MET A 1 15.57 15.35 7.97
CA MET A 1 15.47 13.89 8.06
C MET A 1 16.11 13.30 6.84
N SER A 2 16.97 12.29 6.98
CA SER A 2 17.43 11.52 5.83
C SER A 2 16.26 10.73 5.26
N ASP A 3 16.11 10.74 3.96
CA ASP A 3 15.05 10.02 3.26
C ASP A 3 15.62 8.74 2.64
N ASP A 4 15.25 7.61 3.20
CA ASP A 4 15.72 6.31 2.73
C ASP A 4 15.11 5.94 1.36
N GLU A 5 14.02 6.59 0.95
CA GLU A 5 13.41 6.37 -0.37
C GLU A 5 14.27 6.91 -1.51
N MET A 6 15.13 7.89 -1.23
CA MET A 6 16.14 8.37 -2.18
C MET A 6 17.23 7.33 -2.46
N LEU A 7 17.34 6.31 -1.62
CA LEU A 7 18.34 5.26 -1.78
C LEU A 7 17.87 4.19 -2.78
N PRO A 8 18.79 3.50 -3.46
CA PRO A 8 18.48 2.27 -4.19
C PRO A 8 17.80 1.24 -3.30
N ASP A 9 16.94 0.39 -3.88
CA ASP A 9 16.14 -0.58 -3.11
C ASP A 9 17.00 -1.52 -2.26
N SER A 10 18.21 -1.86 -2.73
CA SER A 10 19.21 -2.64 -1.98
C SER A 10 19.75 -1.96 -0.72
N GLN A 11 19.44 -0.68 -0.51
CA GLN A 11 19.96 0.13 0.60
C GLN A 11 18.86 0.64 1.54
N ARG A 12 17.60 0.26 1.29
CA ARG A 12 16.43 0.67 2.10
C ARG A 12 16.29 -0.14 3.38
N GLY A 13 15.64 0.47 4.36
CA GLY A 13 15.42 -0.10 5.66
C GLY A 13 14.29 -1.14 5.76
N PHE A 14 14.20 -1.76 6.91
CA PHE A 14 13.38 -2.92 7.26
C PHE A 14 12.01 -2.50 7.83
N ALA A 15 10.95 -3.26 7.50
CA ALA A 15 9.65 -3.25 8.18
C ALA A 15 9.27 -4.69 8.60
N PRO A 16 8.68 -4.90 9.80
CA PRO A 16 8.29 -6.24 10.24
C PRO A 16 7.08 -6.73 9.46
N THR A 17 7.06 -8.01 9.14
CA THR A 17 5.85 -8.67 8.65
C THR A 17 4.92 -8.96 9.83
N ILE A 18 3.72 -8.40 9.83
CA ILE A 18 2.70 -8.68 10.84
C ILE A 18 1.99 -9.97 10.44
N ARG A 19 2.08 -10.97 11.28
CA ARG A 19 1.40 -12.26 11.09
C ARG A 19 0.34 -12.43 12.17
N GLY A 20 -0.82 -12.91 11.77
CA GLY A 20 -1.91 -13.17 12.68
C GLY A 20 -2.92 -14.14 12.11
N MET A 21 -3.98 -14.33 12.85
CA MET A 21 -5.09 -15.18 12.44
C MET A 21 -6.39 -14.41 12.56
N ALA A 22 -7.20 -14.44 11.51
CA ALA A 22 -8.58 -13.97 11.54
C ALA A 22 -9.52 -15.17 11.55
N HIS A 23 -10.51 -15.15 12.42
CA HIS A 23 -11.50 -16.23 12.52
C HIS A 23 -12.68 -16.03 11.58
N SER A 24 -12.80 -14.82 11.09
CA SER A 24 -13.81 -14.40 10.13
C SER A 24 -13.17 -13.40 9.18
N ASN A 25 -13.91 -12.86 8.20
CA ASN A 25 -13.46 -11.64 7.55
C ASN A 25 -13.32 -10.57 8.62
N ALA A 26 -12.11 -10.13 8.83
CA ALA A 26 -11.79 -9.23 9.92
C ALA A 26 -11.18 -7.93 9.38
N LYS A 27 -11.48 -6.84 10.07
CA LYS A 27 -10.72 -5.60 9.91
C LYS A 27 -9.51 -5.68 10.81
N VAL A 28 -8.32 -5.67 10.24
CA VAL A 28 -7.06 -5.56 10.98
C VAL A 28 -6.67 -4.10 11.02
N THR A 29 -6.58 -3.56 12.24
CA THR A 29 -6.10 -2.21 12.51
C THR A 29 -4.78 -2.32 13.24
N ILE A 30 -3.74 -1.72 12.72
CA ILE A 30 -2.43 -1.67 13.35
C ILE A 30 -2.22 -0.26 13.84
N SER A 31 -2.00 -0.14 15.13
CA SER A 31 -1.71 1.14 15.78
C SER A 31 -0.34 1.11 16.45
N GLN A 32 0.28 2.26 16.54
CA GLN A 32 1.51 2.49 17.26
C GLN A 32 1.35 3.74 18.13
N HIS A 33 1.63 3.62 19.41
CA HIS A 33 1.43 4.70 20.39
C HIS A 33 -0.03 5.26 20.40
N GLY A 34 -1.01 4.41 20.11
CA GLY A 34 -2.42 4.77 20.05
C GLY A 34 -2.87 5.39 18.72
N TYR A 35 -1.98 5.57 17.73
CA TYR A 35 -2.34 6.04 16.39
C TYR A 35 -2.43 4.87 15.43
N VAL A 36 -3.49 4.86 14.64
CA VAL A 36 -3.66 3.90 13.56
C VAL A 36 -2.67 4.23 12.44
N ILE A 37 -1.78 3.28 12.14
CA ILE A 37 -0.77 3.41 11.08
C ILE A 37 -1.10 2.59 9.84
N TYR A 38 -1.96 1.57 9.98
CA TYR A 38 -2.37 0.71 8.89
C TYR A 38 -3.73 0.08 9.18
N GLU A 39 -4.58 -0.03 8.16
CA GLU A 39 -5.84 -0.74 8.24
C GLU A 39 -6.05 -1.56 6.97
N THR A 40 -6.48 -2.80 7.14
CA THR A 40 -6.82 -3.67 6.02
C THR A 40 -7.91 -4.65 6.41
N PHE A 41 -8.55 -5.24 5.41
CA PHE A 41 -9.46 -6.36 5.61
C PHE A 41 -8.75 -7.65 5.23
N VAL A 42 -8.90 -8.66 6.06
CA VAL A 42 -8.31 -9.98 5.86
C VAL A 42 -9.40 -11.04 5.84
N SER A 43 -9.21 -12.05 5.02
CA SER A 43 -10.07 -13.23 4.97
C SER A 43 -9.86 -14.11 6.20
N PRO A 44 -10.82 -14.98 6.53
CA PRO A 44 -10.62 -15.98 7.59
C PRO A 44 -9.38 -16.82 7.32
N GLY A 45 -8.62 -17.06 8.35
CA GLY A 45 -7.38 -17.83 8.30
C GLY A 45 -6.18 -17.02 8.74
N ALA A 46 -5.01 -17.57 8.43
CA ALA A 46 -3.76 -16.88 8.64
C ALA A 46 -3.62 -15.70 7.70
N PHE A 47 -3.19 -14.57 8.23
CA PHE A 47 -2.80 -13.45 7.39
C PHE A 47 -1.34 -13.05 7.64
N ALA A 48 -0.70 -12.49 6.62
CA ALA A 48 0.61 -11.87 6.70
C ALA A 48 0.54 -10.51 6.01
N ILE A 49 0.73 -9.44 6.78
CA ILE A 49 0.81 -8.07 6.28
C ILE A 49 2.30 -7.75 6.15
N ASN A 50 2.78 -7.60 4.93
CA ASN A 50 4.18 -7.35 4.58
C ASN A 50 4.39 -6.02 3.85
N ASP A 51 3.33 -5.26 3.68
CA ASP A 51 3.29 -3.96 3.02
C ASP A 51 3.18 -2.80 4.03
N LEU A 52 3.42 -3.07 5.31
CA LEU A 52 3.52 -2.04 6.33
C LEU A 52 4.71 -1.13 6.03
N TYR A 53 4.44 0.17 5.93
CA TYR A 53 5.51 1.14 5.77
C TYR A 53 6.43 1.15 6.99
N PRO A 54 7.77 1.27 6.79
CA PRO A 54 8.67 1.41 7.91
C PRO A 54 8.29 2.63 8.74
N THR A 55 7.93 2.44 9.99
CA THR A 55 7.72 3.55 10.91
C THR A 55 9.06 4.00 11.47
N ALA A 56 9.29 5.31 11.53
CA ALA A 56 10.56 5.87 11.99
C ALA A 56 10.83 5.67 13.49
N GLN A 57 9.88 5.10 14.23
CA GLN A 57 9.95 4.96 15.68
C GLN A 57 9.85 3.49 16.09
N SER A 58 10.78 3.07 16.95
CA SER A 58 10.63 1.81 17.71
C SER A 58 9.45 1.95 18.67
N GLY A 59 8.63 0.95 18.74
CA GLY A 59 7.48 0.91 19.64
C GLY A 59 6.60 -0.26 19.27
N ASP A 60 5.89 -0.77 20.25
CA ASP A 60 5.01 -1.90 20.04
C ASP A 60 3.89 -1.54 19.07
N LEU A 61 3.65 -2.42 18.13
CA LEU A 61 2.51 -2.35 17.25
C LEU A 61 1.35 -3.08 17.94
N GLU A 62 0.32 -2.36 18.24
CA GLU A 62 -0.93 -2.95 18.70
C GLU A 62 -1.73 -3.39 17.48
N VAL A 63 -1.90 -4.69 17.33
CA VAL A 63 -2.66 -5.27 16.23
C VAL A 63 -4.04 -5.65 16.76
N GLN A 64 -5.02 -4.91 16.33
CA GLN A 64 -6.41 -5.16 16.64
C GLN A 64 -7.07 -5.89 15.48
N VAL A 65 -7.53 -7.10 15.73
CA VAL A 65 -8.32 -7.90 14.79
C VAL A 65 -9.77 -7.80 15.20
N LYS A 66 -10.54 -7.01 14.47
CA LYS A 66 -11.98 -6.88 14.69
C LYS A 66 -12.71 -7.83 13.76
N GLU A 67 -13.23 -8.87 14.32
CA GLU A 67 -13.94 -9.92 13.61
C GLU A 67 -15.33 -9.45 13.14
N SER A 68 -15.91 -10.17 12.20
CA SER A 68 -17.25 -9.86 11.70
C SER A 68 -18.35 -9.99 12.77
N ASP A 69 -18.13 -10.77 13.83
CA ASP A 69 -19.03 -10.88 14.98
C ASP A 69 -18.88 -9.71 16.00
N GLY A 70 -18.02 -8.71 15.71
CA GLY A 70 -17.70 -7.57 16.56
C GLY A 70 -16.75 -7.90 17.68
N SER A 71 -16.37 -9.14 17.88
CA SER A 71 -15.32 -9.48 18.81
C SER A 71 -14.01 -8.84 18.35
N VAL A 72 -13.30 -8.29 19.32
CA VAL A 72 -12.02 -7.62 19.08
C VAL A 72 -10.97 -8.42 19.83
N ARG A 73 -9.96 -8.86 19.10
CA ARG A 73 -8.73 -9.42 19.67
C ARG A 73 -7.60 -8.45 19.42
N THR A 74 -6.88 -8.15 20.46
CA THR A 74 -5.71 -7.30 20.39
C THR A 74 -4.51 -8.12 20.79
N PHE A 75 -3.47 -8.08 19.99
CA PHE A 75 -2.16 -8.60 20.36
C PHE A 75 -1.11 -7.54 20.02
N THR A 76 -0.06 -7.57 20.78
CA THR A 76 1.07 -6.69 20.54
C THR A 76 2.06 -7.42 19.66
N GLN A 77 2.36 -6.85 18.51
CA GLN A 77 3.51 -7.23 17.71
C GLN A 77 4.65 -6.31 18.10
N PRO A 78 5.64 -6.84 18.77
CA PRO A 78 6.79 -6.04 19.08
C PRO A 78 7.45 -5.52 17.80
N PHE A 79 7.54 -4.24 17.69
CA PHE A 79 8.36 -3.59 16.68
C PHE A 79 9.55 -2.95 17.36
N SER A 80 10.57 -3.72 17.41
CA SER A 80 11.89 -3.24 17.75
C SER A 80 12.61 -3.10 16.41
N ALA A 81 12.84 -1.87 15.99
CA ALA A 81 13.79 -1.67 14.93
C ALA A 81 15.11 -2.29 15.41
N VAL A 82 15.45 -3.43 14.86
CA VAL A 82 16.84 -3.89 14.93
C VAL A 82 17.67 -2.69 14.49
N PRO A 83 18.76 -2.33 15.20
CA PRO A 83 19.57 -1.22 14.76
C PRO A 83 19.83 -1.40 13.27
N PHE A 84 19.40 -0.42 12.50
CA PHE A 84 19.58 -0.48 11.07
C PHE A 84 21.07 -0.59 10.82
N MET A 85 21.50 -1.76 10.38
CA MET A 85 22.86 -1.97 9.97
C MET A 85 23.10 -1.08 8.77
N LEU A 86 23.83 -0.02 8.97
CA LEU A 86 24.22 0.89 7.90
C LEU A 86 25.53 0.41 7.27
N ARG A 87 25.62 0.58 5.97
CA ARG A 87 26.89 0.39 5.27
C ARG A 87 27.93 1.40 5.77
N GLU A 88 29.20 1.03 5.72
CA GLU A 88 30.33 1.87 6.09
C GLU A 88 30.25 3.27 5.47
N GLY A 89 30.48 4.31 6.27
CA GLY A 89 30.42 5.71 5.87
C GLY A 89 29.00 6.29 5.69
N ARG A 90 27.95 5.50 5.87
CA ARG A 90 26.56 5.99 5.77
C ARG A 90 26.13 6.66 7.06
N VAL A 91 25.43 7.78 6.88
CA VAL A 91 24.80 8.54 7.97
C VAL A 91 23.30 8.55 7.74
N LYS A 92 22.55 8.21 8.77
CA LYS A 92 21.09 8.38 8.82
C LYS A 92 20.74 9.24 10.00
N PHE A 93 19.95 10.28 9.81
CA PHE A 93 19.53 11.17 10.89
C PHE A 93 18.07 11.56 10.76
N SER A 94 17.46 11.86 11.89
CA SER A 94 16.17 12.52 11.93
C SER A 94 16.15 13.58 13.01
N LEU A 95 15.42 14.65 12.77
CA LEU A 95 15.12 15.70 13.73
C LEU A 95 13.63 16.00 13.62
N SER A 96 12.91 15.90 14.70
CA SER A 96 11.48 16.20 14.75
C SER A 96 11.14 17.02 15.98
N ALA A 97 10.21 17.95 15.80
CA ALA A 97 9.63 18.75 16.87
C ALA A 97 8.12 18.78 16.69
N GLY A 98 7.40 18.74 17.78
CA GLY A 98 5.95 18.71 17.73
C GLY A 98 5.31 18.69 19.11
N ARG A 99 4.00 18.58 19.12
CA ARG A 99 3.22 18.37 20.34
C ARG A 99 2.78 16.90 20.38
N TYR A 100 3.11 16.22 21.47
CA TYR A 100 2.68 14.84 21.69
C TYR A 100 1.16 14.80 21.82
N HIS A 101 0.53 13.84 21.16
CA HIS A 101 -0.89 13.57 21.29
C HIS A 101 -1.08 12.10 21.58
N SER A 102 -1.77 11.78 22.64
CA SER A 102 -2.12 10.42 23.05
C SER A 102 -3.58 10.14 22.77
N ALA A 103 -3.89 8.90 22.38
CA ALA A 103 -5.27 8.41 22.32
C ALA A 103 -5.92 8.29 23.70
N GLN A 104 -5.12 8.25 24.76
CA GLN A 104 -5.62 8.24 26.14
C GLN A 104 -6.07 9.65 26.56
N SER A 105 -7.33 9.82 26.88
CA SER A 105 -7.95 11.13 27.18
C SER A 105 -7.34 11.86 28.39
N GLN A 106 -6.62 11.18 29.26
CA GLN A 106 -6.00 11.72 30.48
C GLN A 106 -4.47 11.87 30.36
N ALA A 107 -3.87 11.56 29.22
CA ALA A 107 -2.45 11.74 29.03
C ALA A 107 -2.10 13.20 28.72
N ARG A 108 -0.94 13.66 29.19
CA ARG A 108 -0.40 14.98 28.85
C ARG A 108 -0.06 15.06 27.36
N SER A 109 -0.07 16.27 26.85
CA SER A 109 0.32 16.58 25.46
C SER A 109 1.51 17.56 25.45
N PRO A 110 2.69 17.15 25.93
CA PRO A 110 3.85 18.03 25.97
C PRO A 110 4.40 18.33 24.58
N THR A 111 5.00 19.51 24.43
CA THR A 111 5.84 19.81 23.28
C THR A 111 7.18 19.09 23.44
N PHE A 112 7.67 18.50 22.38
CA PHE A 112 8.92 17.74 22.38
C PHE A 112 9.82 18.09 21.20
N LEU A 113 11.10 17.84 21.39
CA LEU A 113 12.14 17.82 20.36
C LEU A 113 12.82 16.46 20.44
N GLN A 114 12.98 15.80 19.30
CA GLN A 114 13.64 14.50 19.20
C GLN A 114 14.66 14.53 18.07
N GLY A 115 15.87 14.02 18.35
CA GLY A 115 16.92 13.83 17.37
C GLY A 115 17.48 12.41 17.43
N THR A 116 17.74 11.80 16.26
CA THR A 116 18.43 10.51 16.14
C THR A 116 19.53 10.58 15.10
N LEU A 117 20.60 9.83 15.34
CA LEU A 117 21.74 9.72 14.44
C LEU A 117 22.20 8.26 14.39
N PHE A 118 22.44 7.75 13.19
CA PHE A 118 23.05 6.44 12.93
C PHE A 118 24.26 6.66 12.04
N TYR A 119 25.33 5.94 12.31
CA TYR A 119 26.56 6.00 11.53
C TYR A 119 27.14 4.60 11.30
N GLY A 120 27.33 4.23 10.03
CA GLY A 120 27.97 2.98 9.63
C GLY A 120 29.48 3.07 9.74
N LEU A 121 30.07 2.22 10.57
CA LEU A 121 31.49 2.08 10.80
C LEU A 121 32.06 0.90 10.00
N PRO A 122 33.41 0.81 9.83
CA PRO A 122 34.07 -0.36 9.29
C PRO A 122 33.74 -1.67 10.03
N ALA A 123 33.97 -2.81 9.39
CA ALA A 123 33.72 -4.15 9.94
C ALA A 123 32.27 -4.40 10.37
N GLU A 124 31.32 -3.86 9.60
CA GLU A 124 29.86 -4.02 9.80
C GLU A 124 29.36 -3.54 11.16
N PHE A 125 30.03 -2.57 11.76
CA PHE A 125 29.50 -1.89 12.93
C PHE A 125 28.59 -0.73 12.55
N THR A 126 27.54 -0.53 13.31
CA THR A 126 26.70 0.68 13.27
C THR A 126 26.61 1.26 14.67
N LEU A 127 27.04 2.50 14.83
CA LEU A 127 26.84 3.29 16.05
C LEU A 127 25.56 4.10 15.88
N TYR A 128 24.73 4.13 16.91
CA TYR A 128 23.52 4.92 16.88
C TYR A 128 23.21 5.55 18.23
N GLY A 129 22.49 6.66 18.19
CA GLY A 129 22.07 7.35 19.40
C GLY A 129 21.00 8.38 19.11
N GLY A 130 20.49 8.96 20.17
CA GLY A 130 19.47 9.98 20.07
C GLY A 130 19.14 10.63 21.40
N SER A 131 18.36 11.69 21.30
CA SER A 131 17.83 12.38 22.47
C SER A 131 16.37 12.76 22.24
N GLN A 132 15.59 12.78 23.30
CA GLN A 132 14.22 13.25 23.30
C GLN A 132 14.05 14.20 24.50
N LEU A 133 13.64 15.42 24.23
CA LEU A 133 13.55 16.51 25.17
C LEU A 133 12.11 17.06 25.18
N ALA A 134 11.54 17.17 26.37
CA ALA A 134 10.25 17.81 26.60
C ALA A 134 10.30 18.55 27.96
N GLN A 135 9.25 19.29 28.29
CA GLN A 135 9.22 20.13 29.50
C GLN A 135 9.54 19.36 30.79
N ASP A 136 8.96 18.14 30.95
CA ASP A 136 9.09 17.30 32.14
C ASP A 136 9.75 15.96 31.84
N TYR A 137 10.42 15.84 30.67
CA TYR A 137 11.06 14.61 30.23
C TYR A 137 12.30 14.87 29.42
N GLN A 138 13.36 14.13 29.74
CA GLN A 138 14.61 14.13 28.98
C GLN A 138 15.15 12.72 28.89
N SER A 139 15.52 12.28 27.70
CA SER A 139 16.19 11.00 27.53
C SER A 139 17.33 11.07 26.51
N TRP A 140 18.33 10.22 26.72
CA TRP A 140 19.46 9.99 25.82
C TRP A 140 19.64 8.49 25.62
N ALA A 141 19.85 8.09 24.39
CA ALA A 141 20.10 6.71 24.03
C ALA A 141 21.42 6.59 23.28
N LEU A 142 22.17 5.53 23.55
CA LEU A 142 23.37 5.15 22.82
C LEU A 142 23.36 3.65 22.59
N GLY A 143 23.68 3.22 21.37
CA GLY A 143 23.67 1.82 21.00
C GLY A 143 24.68 1.50 19.92
N VAL A 144 25.02 0.23 19.83
CA VAL A 144 25.88 -0.34 18.82
C VAL A 144 25.26 -1.62 18.26
N GLY A 145 25.35 -1.78 16.96
CA GLY A 145 24.97 -3.00 16.25
C GLY A 145 26.12 -3.54 15.43
N ARG A 146 26.16 -4.87 15.22
CA ARG A 146 27.13 -5.52 14.38
C ARG A 146 26.51 -6.67 13.59
N GLY A 147 26.81 -6.71 12.29
CA GLY A 147 26.59 -7.86 11.43
C GLY A 147 27.70 -8.89 11.60
N PHE A 148 27.32 -10.15 11.67
CA PHE A 148 28.24 -11.30 11.73
C PHE A 148 28.08 -12.18 10.50
N GLY A 149 27.65 -11.58 9.38
CA GLY A 149 27.41 -12.28 8.13
C GLY A 149 26.42 -13.44 8.32
N GLU A 150 26.86 -14.65 8.03
CA GLU A 150 26.01 -15.86 8.16
C GLU A 150 25.53 -16.15 9.58
N LEU A 151 26.10 -15.55 10.60
CA LEU A 151 25.67 -15.71 11.99
C LEU A 151 24.56 -14.74 12.41
N GLY A 152 24.12 -13.87 11.51
CA GLY A 152 23.07 -12.90 11.80
C GLY A 152 23.60 -11.55 12.30
N SER A 153 22.75 -10.79 12.98
CA SER A 153 23.08 -9.49 13.52
C SER A 153 22.72 -9.39 15.00
N LEU A 154 23.56 -8.70 15.76
CA LEU A 154 23.39 -8.43 17.18
C LEU A 154 23.47 -6.93 17.41
N GLY A 155 22.55 -6.40 18.21
CA GLY A 155 22.58 -5.02 18.65
C GLY A 155 22.32 -4.89 20.13
N GLY A 156 22.86 -3.83 20.71
CA GLY A 156 22.60 -3.46 22.10
C GLY A 156 22.55 -1.96 22.28
N ASP A 157 21.67 -1.51 23.14
CA ASP A 157 21.54 -0.10 23.49
C ASP A 157 21.21 0.13 24.97
N ALA A 158 21.56 1.31 25.43
CA ALA A 158 21.19 1.81 26.74
C ALA A 158 20.54 3.18 26.59
N THR A 159 19.46 3.38 27.29
CA THR A 159 18.70 4.65 27.34
C THR A 159 18.63 5.13 28.78
N TRP A 160 18.98 6.37 29.01
CA TRP A 160 18.82 7.06 30.30
C TRP A 160 17.68 8.05 30.17
N ALA A 161 16.78 8.08 31.15
CA ALA A 161 15.66 9.01 31.17
C ALA A 161 15.51 9.68 32.54
N ASN A 162 15.16 10.97 32.50
CA ASN A 162 14.78 11.77 33.65
C ASN A 162 13.35 12.29 33.41
N THR A 163 12.47 12.03 34.35
CA THR A 163 11.04 12.39 34.29
C THR A 163 10.68 13.19 35.54
N THR A 164 9.97 14.30 35.37
CA THR A 164 9.31 14.99 36.50
C THR A 164 7.86 14.52 36.57
N THR A 165 7.52 13.86 37.67
CA THR A 165 6.14 13.36 37.88
C THR A 165 5.18 14.52 38.13
N PRO A 166 3.85 14.32 38.00
CA PRO A 166 2.85 15.34 38.28
C PRO A 166 2.92 15.90 39.71
N SER A 167 3.44 15.11 40.66
CA SER A 167 3.69 15.54 42.04
C SER A 167 4.97 16.38 42.22
N GLY A 168 5.68 16.69 41.12
CA GLY A 168 6.94 17.43 41.14
C GLY A 168 8.17 16.61 41.56
N LYS A 169 8.02 15.30 41.83
CA LYS A 169 9.13 14.41 42.16
C LYS A 169 9.93 14.05 40.89
N ARG A 170 11.23 14.16 40.94
CA ARG A 170 12.12 13.68 39.87
C ARG A 170 12.34 12.18 39.98
N SER A 171 12.19 11.48 38.86
CA SER A 171 12.50 10.07 38.69
C SER A 171 13.56 9.92 37.62
N ALA A 172 14.63 9.21 37.90
CA ALA A 172 15.70 8.95 36.96
C ALA A 172 15.93 7.44 36.85
N GLY A 173 16.14 6.97 35.64
CA GLY A 173 16.35 5.55 35.40
C GLY A 173 17.07 5.28 34.10
N HIS A 174 17.32 4.01 33.88
CA HIS A 174 17.93 3.50 32.64
C HIS A 174 17.20 2.26 32.15
N SER A 175 17.28 2.04 30.84
CA SER A 175 16.81 0.83 30.17
C SER A 175 17.94 0.28 29.31
N VAL A 176 18.17 -1.02 29.35
CA VAL A 176 19.17 -1.71 28.52
C VAL A 176 18.43 -2.72 27.66
N ARG A 177 18.79 -2.79 26.37
CA ARG A 177 18.18 -3.69 25.42
C ARG A 177 19.25 -4.43 24.63
N VAL A 178 19.02 -5.70 24.38
CA VAL A 178 19.84 -6.56 23.50
C VAL A 178 18.92 -7.21 22.48
N GLN A 179 19.33 -7.24 21.22
CA GLN A 179 18.55 -7.78 20.10
C GLN A 179 19.43 -8.64 19.20
N TYR A 180 18.87 -9.75 18.74
CA TYR A 180 19.52 -10.64 17.78
C TYR A 180 18.54 -11.04 16.69
N GLN A 181 19.02 -11.07 15.45
CA GLN A 181 18.23 -11.50 14.30
C GLN A 181 19.07 -12.33 13.35
N LYS A 182 18.47 -13.39 12.82
CA LYS A 182 19.07 -14.21 11.77
C LYS A 182 18.03 -14.79 10.84
N ASP A 183 18.30 -14.71 9.54
CA ASP A 183 17.57 -15.39 8.47
C ASP A 183 18.44 -16.47 7.86
N PHE A 184 17.91 -17.71 7.81
CA PHE A 184 18.57 -18.87 7.22
C PHE A 184 17.97 -19.11 5.84
N ALA A 185 18.47 -18.40 4.84
CA ALA A 185 17.93 -18.46 3.48
C ALA A 185 17.93 -19.89 2.89
N GLY A 186 18.94 -20.72 3.21
CA GLY A 186 19.05 -22.08 2.71
C GLY A 186 18.02 -23.05 3.26
N THR A 187 17.44 -22.79 4.44
CA THR A 187 16.45 -23.65 5.10
C THR A 187 15.06 -23.03 5.13
N GLY A 188 14.91 -21.78 4.68
CA GLY A 188 13.64 -21.03 4.79
C GLY A 188 13.24 -20.74 6.24
N THR A 189 14.23 -20.67 7.15
CA THR A 189 14.04 -20.35 8.56
C THR A 189 14.34 -18.87 8.80
N SER A 190 13.42 -18.16 9.38
CA SER A 190 13.63 -16.80 9.87
C SER A 190 13.50 -16.82 11.37
N PHE A 191 14.58 -16.50 12.05
CA PHE A 191 14.62 -16.38 13.50
C PHE A 191 14.88 -14.95 13.90
N SER A 192 13.92 -14.31 14.48
CA SER A 192 14.04 -13.05 15.14
C SER A 192 13.95 -13.31 16.62
N LEU A 193 15.08 -13.40 17.28
CA LEU A 193 15.11 -13.19 18.70
C LEU A 193 15.12 -11.71 18.87
N ALA A 194 14.14 -11.37 19.13
CA ALA A 194 13.99 -10.32 19.78
C ALA A 194 14.82 -9.79 20.86
N SER A 195 14.25 -9.31 21.81
CA SER A 195 14.76 -8.33 22.66
C SER A 195 14.62 -8.79 24.08
N TYR A 196 15.71 -8.83 24.74
CA TYR A 196 15.69 -8.71 26.17
C TYR A 196 15.86 -7.24 26.53
N ARG A 197 14.86 -6.67 27.18
CA ARG A 197 14.91 -5.31 27.73
C ARG A 197 14.76 -5.39 29.24
N TYR A 198 15.64 -4.71 29.94
CA TYR A 198 15.52 -4.44 31.37
C TYR A 198 15.47 -2.94 31.60
N SER A 199 14.53 -2.49 32.44
CA SER A 199 14.41 -1.09 32.85
C SER A 199 14.41 -0.99 34.36
N SER A 200 15.16 -0.04 34.88
CA SER A 200 15.19 0.25 36.32
C SER A 200 13.88 0.87 36.82
N GLY A 201 13.56 0.75 38.09
CA GLY A 201 12.27 1.23 38.63
C GLY A 201 12.02 2.72 38.52
N GLY A 202 13.05 3.52 38.28
CA GLY A 202 12.89 4.96 38.03
C GLY A 202 12.85 5.35 36.56
N TYR A 203 12.94 4.39 35.64
CA TYR A 203 12.89 4.62 34.22
C TYR A 203 11.44 4.67 33.74
N TYR A 204 11.12 5.70 32.96
CA TYR A 204 9.89 5.83 32.20
C TYR A 204 10.25 6.16 30.75
N ASP A 205 9.60 5.53 29.79
CA ASP A 205 9.65 6.01 28.41
C ASP A 205 8.78 7.27 28.25
N PHE A 206 8.86 7.94 27.11
CA PHE A 206 8.15 9.20 26.90
C PHE A 206 6.62 9.06 26.96
N SER A 207 6.09 7.93 26.48
CA SER A 207 4.66 7.67 26.52
C SER A 207 4.18 7.37 27.94
N GLU A 208 4.95 6.57 28.68
CA GLU A 208 4.70 6.30 30.11
C GLU A 208 4.77 7.58 30.94
N ALA A 209 5.79 8.42 30.73
CA ALA A 209 5.95 9.70 31.39
C ALA A 209 4.77 10.65 31.12
N SER A 210 4.26 10.64 29.88
CA SER A 210 3.09 11.44 29.49
C SER A 210 1.78 10.91 30.07
N ALA A 211 1.70 9.62 30.35
CA ALA A 211 0.52 8.94 30.90
C ALA A 211 0.50 8.91 32.44
N LEU A 212 1.51 9.44 33.15
CA LEU A 212 1.61 9.37 34.61
C LEU A 212 0.44 10.01 35.39
N GLU A 213 -0.34 10.90 34.73
CA GLU A 213 -1.55 11.47 35.33
C GLU A 213 -2.75 10.51 35.27
N SER A 214 -2.69 9.49 34.41
CA SER A 214 -3.72 8.48 34.35
C SER A 214 -3.65 7.55 35.58
N ARG A 215 -4.80 7.02 35.98
CA ARG A 215 -4.91 6.12 37.15
C ARG A 215 -4.00 4.89 37.05
N ASN A 216 -3.64 4.49 35.83
CA ASN A 216 -2.82 3.31 35.53
C ASN A 216 -1.37 3.65 35.20
N GLY A 217 -0.99 4.92 35.01
CA GLY A 217 0.35 5.30 34.54
C GLY A 217 1.49 4.85 35.47
N LEU A 218 1.25 4.77 36.78
CA LEU A 218 2.23 4.25 37.75
C LEU A 218 2.29 2.72 37.76
N LEU A 219 1.20 2.04 37.39
CA LEU A 219 1.10 0.59 37.39
C LEU A 219 1.72 -0.04 36.11
N ASP A 220 1.89 0.75 35.06
CA ASP A 220 2.37 0.31 33.75
C ASP A 220 3.88 0.50 33.57
N ASN A 221 4.60 0.86 34.63
CA ASN A 221 6.08 0.99 34.59
C ASN A 221 6.72 -0.37 34.32
N LYS A 222 7.21 -0.56 33.11
CA LYS A 222 7.78 -1.81 32.59
C LYS A 222 9.12 -2.12 33.25
N ARG A 223 9.28 -3.36 33.67
CA ARG A 223 10.50 -3.88 34.29
C ARG A 223 11.36 -4.65 33.31
N SER A 224 10.85 -5.73 32.76
CA SER A 224 11.54 -6.55 31.78
C SER A 224 10.61 -6.95 30.67
N ARG A 225 11.17 -7.17 29.49
CA ARG A 225 10.46 -7.68 28.33
C ARG A 225 11.32 -8.68 27.60
N GLU A 226 10.75 -9.80 27.31
CA GLU A 226 11.35 -10.89 26.55
C GLU A 226 10.48 -11.20 25.33
N GLU A 227 11.12 -11.47 24.21
CA GLU A 227 10.40 -11.66 22.96
C GLU A 227 11.16 -12.59 22.02
N VAL A 228 10.46 -13.53 21.42
CA VAL A 228 10.99 -14.50 20.46
C VAL A 228 10.01 -14.67 19.31
N SER A 229 10.49 -14.62 18.08
CA SER A 229 9.73 -15.06 16.92
C SER A 229 10.54 -15.97 16.03
N LEU A 230 9.90 -17.04 15.56
CA LEU A 230 10.45 -18.02 14.65
C LEU A 230 9.46 -18.27 13.51
N SER A 231 9.92 -18.23 12.30
CA SER A 231 9.15 -18.61 11.13
C SER A 231 9.96 -19.63 10.33
N GLN A 232 9.35 -20.77 10.02
CA GLN A 232 9.95 -21.85 9.24
C GLN A 232 9.08 -22.16 8.02
N ALA A 233 9.64 -21.98 6.83
CA ALA A 233 9.04 -22.50 5.61
C ALA A 233 9.53 -23.94 5.37
N PHE A 234 8.59 -24.83 5.15
CA PHE A 234 8.88 -26.21 4.74
C PHE A 234 8.57 -26.30 3.27
N GLY A 235 9.48 -26.45 2.41
CA GLY A 235 9.36 -26.51 0.94
C GLY A 235 7.92 -26.59 0.41
N GLY A 236 7.61 -25.92 -0.68
CA GLY A 236 6.26 -25.82 -1.19
C GLY A 236 5.39 -24.78 -0.46
N MET A 237 4.22 -25.17 0.04
CA MET A 237 3.21 -24.25 0.58
C MET A 237 2.97 -24.40 2.09
N SER A 238 3.92 -24.96 2.82
CA SER A 238 3.76 -25.16 4.27
C SER A 238 4.66 -24.24 5.08
N SER A 239 4.17 -23.73 6.20
CA SER A 239 4.95 -22.90 7.12
C SER A 239 4.51 -23.08 8.57
N LEU A 240 5.48 -22.94 9.47
CA LEU A 240 5.29 -22.87 10.92
C LEU A 240 5.66 -21.48 11.38
N ALA A 241 4.84 -20.86 12.19
CA ALA A 241 5.14 -19.59 12.84
C ALA A 241 4.98 -19.73 14.35
N ILE A 242 5.97 -19.26 15.08
CA ILE A 242 5.98 -19.24 16.55
C ILE A 242 6.31 -17.81 16.97
N SER A 243 5.51 -17.22 17.82
CA SER A 243 5.86 -15.97 18.48
C SER A 243 5.48 -16.04 19.95
N ALA A 244 6.35 -15.53 20.81
CA ALA A 244 6.10 -15.45 22.24
C ALA A 244 6.71 -14.15 22.78
N TRP A 245 6.01 -13.52 23.68
CA TRP A 245 6.54 -12.41 24.45
C TRP A 245 6.01 -12.41 25.88
N SER A 246 6.80 -11.86 26.79
CA SER A 246 6.47 -11.70 28.20
C SER A 246 6.88 -10.30 28.66
N GLN A 247 6.04 -9.63 29.42
CA GLN A 247 6.25 -8.30 29.97
C GLN A 247 6.01 -8.28 31.46
N GLU A 248 7.00 -7.91 32.24
CA GLU A 248 6.87 -7.67 33.70
C GLU A 248 6.80 -6.17 34.00
N TYR A 249 6.21 -5.84 35.13
CA TYR A 249 6.03 -4.48 35.62
C TYR A 249 6.57 -4.32 37.03
N TRP A 250 7.05 -3.12 37.38
CA TRP A 250 7.59 -2.85 38.71
C TRP A 250 6.54 -2.85 39.82
N HIS A 251 5.33 -2.44 39.49
CA HIS A 251 4.26 -2.22 40.46
C HIS A 251 3.11 -3.22 40.35
N ARG A 252 3.28 -4.24 39.53
CA ARG A 252 2.32 -5.35 39.38
C ARG A 252 3.04 -6.68 39.67
N GLN A 253 2.35 -7.59 40.35
CA GLN A 253 2.87 -8.94 40.58
C GLN A 253 2.60 -9.88 39.40
N SER A 254 1.62 -9.56 38.57
CA SER A 254 1.26 -10.30 37.38
C SER A 254 2.02 -9.77 36.16
N ARG A 255 2.24 -10.66 35.19
CA ARG A 255 2.88 -10.36 33.91
C ARG A 255 1.91 -10.51 32.76
N ASP A 256 2.17 -9.81 31.69
CA ASP A 256 1.49 -10.01 30.42
C ASP A 256 2.28 -11.00 29.59
N GLU A 257 1.63 -12.03 29.09
CA GLU A 257 2.23 -13.05 28.23
C GLU A 257 1.34 -13.33 27.02
N THR A 258 1.98 -13.53 25.87
CA THR A 258 1.30 -14.03 24.69
C THR A 258 2.17 -15.06 24.00
N ILE A 259 1.58 -16.18 23.63
CA ILE A 259 2.19 -17.23 22.83
C ILE A 259 1.26 -17.51 21.65
N HIS A 260 1.82 -17.48 20.47
CA HIS A 260 1.13 -17.85 19.24
C HIS A 260 1.92 -18.93 18.52
N LEU A 261 1.25 -20.02 18.19
CA LEU A 261 1.75 -21.10 17.36
C LEU A 261 0.81 -21.26 16.18
N GLY A 262 1.31 -21.23 14.96
CA GLY A 262 0.52 -21.38 13.75
C GLY A 262 1.21 -22.29 12.75
N PHE A 263 0.51 -23.32 12.28
CA PHE A 263 0.93 -24.15 11.17
C PHE A 263 -0.03 -23.96 10.01
N TYR A 264 0.52 -23.67 8.84
CA TYR A 264 -0.25 -23.41 7.62
C TYR A 264 0.26 -24.29 6.50
N SER A 265 -0.65 -24.80 5.69
CA SER A 265 -0.32 -25.60 4.54
C SER A 265 -1.37 -25.49 3.46
N ALA A 266 -1.01 -25.89 2.25
CA ALA A 266 -1.97 -26.08 1.17
C ALA A 266 -1.79 -27.45 0.53
N TRP A 267 -2.90 -28.06 0.18
CA TRP A 267 -2.94 -29.30 -0.57
C TRP A 267 -3.74 -29.05 -1.85
N ARG A 268 -3.05 -29.12 -3.00
CA ARG A 268 -3.60 -28.63 -4.27
C ARG A 268 -4.04 -27.17 -4.15
N SER A 269 -5.32 -26.87 -4.39
CA SER A 269 -5.89 -25.53 -4.26
C SER A 269 -6.52 -25.24 -2.89
N VAL A 270 -6.56 -26.22 -1.99
CA VAL A 270 -7.16 -26.06 -0.66
C VAL A 270 -6.10 -25.63 0.33
N SER A 271 -6.28 -24.46 0.94
CA SER A 271 -5.42 -23.99 2.03
C SER A 271 -6.07 -24.26 3.39
N TRP A 272 -5.24 -24.63 4.36
CA TRP A 272 -5.68 -24.91 5.72
C TRP A 272 -4.64 -24.46 6.74
N GLY A 273 -5.09 -24.18 7.94
CA GLY A 273 -4.20 -23.79 9.03
C GLY A 273 -4.76 -24.15 10.39
N VAL A 274 -3.85 -24.48 11.30
CA VAL A 274 -4.14 -24.71 12.71
C VAL A 274 -3.37 -23.71 13.54
N GLY A 275 -4.03 -23.08 14.51
CA GLY A 275 -3.43 -22.11 15.40
C GLY A 275 -3.71 -22.41 16.86
N TYR A 276 -2.74 -22.07 17.70
CA TYR A 276 -2.91 -22.02 19.15
C TYR A 276 -2.51 -20.64 19.65
N TYR A 277 -3.35 -20.08 20.49
CA TYR A 277 -3.16 -18.77 21.14
C TYR A 277 -3.25 -18.93 22.64
N TYR A 278 -2.29 -18.38 23.33
CA TYR A 278 -2.28 -18.21 24.77
C TYR A 278 -2.06 -16.73 25.07
N THR A 279 -2.93 -16.14 25.87
CA THR A 279 -2.75 -14.77 26.34
C THR A 279 -3.10 -14.70 27.82
N GLN A 280 -2.15 -14.20 28.60
CA GLN A 280 -2.35 -13.82 29.99
C GLN A 280 -2.16 -12.31 30.08
N SER A 281 -3.15 -11.62 30.65
CA SER A 281 -3.05 -10.19 30.89
C SER A 281 -3.06 -9.93 32.39
N SER A 282 -2.21 -9.02 32.81
CA SER A 282 -2.12 -8.57 34.20
C SER A 282 -3.43 -7.99 34.76
N ASP A 283 -4.32 -7.54 33.85
CA ASP A 283 -5.63 -6.98 34.22
C ASP A 283 -6.75 -8.05 34.30
N ARG A 284 -6.48 -9.28 33.84
CA ARG A 284 -7.46 -10.37 33.82
C ARG A 284 -7.10 -11.45 34.83
N GLN A 285 -8.09 -11.94 35.55
CA GLN A 285 -7.90 -13.03 36.55
C GLN A 285 -7.66 -14.41 35.91
N LYS A 286 -7.96 -14.58 34.63
CA LYS A 286 -7.82 -15.85 33.90
C LYS A 286 -7.06 -15.65 32.61
N ASP A 287 -6.23 -16.63 32.30
CA ASP A 287 -5.60 -16.77 30.99
C ASP A 287 -6.65 -17.13 29.92
N ASP A 288 -6.40 -16.69 28.73
CA ASP A 288 -7.18 -17.01 27.54
C ASP A 288 -6.35 -17.97 26.65
N ARG A 289 -6.91 -19.13 26.35
CA ARG A 289 -6.32 -20.15 25.49
C ARG A 289 -7.30 -20.50 24.41
N SER A 290 -6.88 -20.43 23.16
CA SER A 290 -7.76 -20.79 22.08
C SER A 290 -7.03 -21.61 21.00
N TRP A 291 -7.76 -22.55 20.42
CA TRP A 291 -7.38 -23.30 19.25
C TRP A 291 -8.22 -22.88 18.07
N SER A 292 -7.61 -22.77 16.91
CA SER A 292 -8.32 -22.44 15.68
C SER A 292 -7.96 -23.43 14.57
N LEU A 293 -8.95 -23.71 13.73
CA LEU A 293 -8.80 -24.43 12.46
C LEU A 293 -9.43 -23.57 11.37
N ASN A 294 -8.74 -23.39 10.27
CA ASN A 294 -9.20 -22.65 9.11
C ASN A 294 -9.04 -23.50 7.86
N LEU A 295 -10.01 -23.44 6.96
CA LEU A 295 -10.03 -24.10 5.68
C LEU A 295 -10.50 -23.12 4.63
N SER A 296 -9.84 -23.02 3.48
CA SER A 296 -10.27 -22.20 2.36
C SER A 296 -10.16 -22.97 1.05
N ILE A 297 -11.22 -22.92 0.26
CA ILE A 297 -11.38 -23.68 -0.99
C ILE A 297 -11.74 -22.66 -2.08
N PRO A 298 -10.87 -22.39 -3.05
CA PRO A 298 -11.21 -21.58 -4.20
C PRO A 298 -12.24 -22.30 -5.07
N LEU A 299 -13.18 -21.55 -5.59
CA LEU A 299 -14.21 -22.06 -6.47
C LEU A 299 -13.75 -22.05 -7.92
N GLY A 300 -14.39 -22.84 -8.76
CA GLY A 300 -14.11 -22.91 -10.19
C GLY A 300 -15.28 -22.44 -11.06
N GLY A 301 -15.09 -22.45 -12.39
CA GLY A 301 -16.12 -22.08 -13.36
C GLY A 301 -16.53 -20.61 -13.27
N PRO A 302 -17.83 -20.31 -13.24
CA PRO A 302 -18.32 -18.91 -13.19
C PRO A 302 -17.93 -18.17 -11.91
N LEU A 303 -17.47 -18.86 -10.88
CA LEU A 303 -17.05 -18.31 -9.58
C LEU A 303 -15.55 -18.47 -9.34
N SER A 304 -14.73 -18.54 -10.40
CA SER A 304 -13.27 -18.70 -10.30
C SER A 304 -12.57 -17.64 -9.45
N GLU A 305 -13.14 -16.44 -9.37
CA GLU A 305 -12.65 -15.33 -8.56
C GLU A 305 -13.21 -15.33 -7.13
N SER A 306 -13.74 -16.46 -6.68
CA SER A 306 -14.39 -16.59 -5.38
C SER A 306 -13.89 -17.80 -4.63
N ALA A 307 -14.01 -17.75 -3.29
CA ALA A 307 -13.65 -18.85 -2.43
C ALA A 307 -14.70 -19.06 -1.32
N VAL A 308 -14.80 -20.28 -0.86
CA VAL A 308 -15.52 -20.66 0.36
C VAL A 308 -14.49 -20.92 1.45
N SER A 309 -14.73 -20.36 2.63
CA SER A 309 -13.92 -20.68 3.80
C SER A 309 -14.78 -21.16 4.97
N TYR A 310 -14.16 -21.99 5.77
CA TYR A 310 -14.72 -22.41 7.06
C TYR A 310 -13.66 -22.20 8.14
N SER A 311 -14.09 -21.62 9.26
CA SER A 311 -13.23 -21.48 10.42
C SER A 311 -13.94 -21.93 11.69
N THR A 312 -13.19 -22.50 12.63
CA THR A 312 -13.66 -22.80 13.97
C THR A 312 -12.61 -22.42 14.98
N THR A 313 -13.05 -21.82 16.08
CA THR A 313 -12.19 -21.46 17.21
C THR A 313 -12.86 -21.95 18.49
N SER A 314 -12.06 -22.56 19.36
CA SER A 314 -12.53 -23.01 20.68
C SER A 314 -11.62 -22.46 21.76
N ASP A 315 -12.18 -21.84 22.78
CA ASP A 315 -11.45 -21.30 23.93
C ASP A 315 -11.55 -22.20 25.18
N ASN A 316 -10.72 -21.91 26.18
CA ASN A 316 -10.68 -22.64 27.45
C ASN A 316 -11.93 -22.38 28.36
N ASN A 317 -12.81 -21.48 27.98
CA ASN A 317 -14.08 -21.25 28.66
C ASN A 317 -15.24 -22.06 28.07
N GLY A 318 -14.93 -22.95 27.11
CA GLY A 318 -15.89 -23.79 26.40
C GLY A 318 -16.69 -23.06 25.33
N ARG A 319 -16.28 -21.84 24.98
CA ARG A 319 -16.87 -21.08 23.88
C ARG A 319 -16.28 -21.58 22.56
N THR A 320 -17.16 -21.98 21.67
CA THR A 320 -16.78 -22.41 20.31
C THR A 320 -17.51 -21.51 19.31
N SER A 321 -16.74 -20.90 18.43
CA SER A 321 -17.21 -20.13 17.30
C SER A 321 -16.95 -20.89 16.01
N GLN A 322 -17.95 -20.98 15.16
CA GLN A 322 -17.87 -21.59 13.83
C GLN A 322 -18.37 -20.59 12.81
N GLN A 323 -17.73 -20.53 11.67
CA GLN A 323 -18.10 -19.59 10.61
C GLN A 323 -17.84 -20.18 9.23
N ALA A 324 -18.80 -20.05 8.35
CA ALA A 324 -18.69 -20.30 6.92
C ALA A 324 -18.79 -18.97 6.17
N SER A 325 -17.97 -18.79 5.16
CA SER A 325 -17.95 -17.56 4.37
C SER A 325 -17.82 -17.88 2.90
N LEU A 326 -18.49 -17.08 2.07
CA LEU A 326 -18.32 -17.03 0.62
C LEU A 326 -17.90 -15.62 0.26
N TYR A 327 -16.78 -15.46 -0.42
CA TYR A 327 -16.25 -14.15 -0.79
C TYR A 327 -15.54 -14.19 -2.14
N GLY A 328 -15.47 -13.05 -2.80
CA GLY A 328 -14.80 -12.93 -4.08
C GLY A 328 -15.22 -11.67 -4.85
N SER A 329 -14.90 -11.62 -6.13
CA SER A 329 -15.37 -10.60 -7.05
C SER A 329 -16.43 -11.14 -8.00
N LEU A 330 -17.26 -10.26 -8.55
CA LEU A 330 -18.26 -10.65 -9.53
C LEU A 330 -17.61 -10.83 -10.91
N PRO A 331 -17.88 -11.94 -11.63
CA PRO A 331 -17.21 -12.23 -12.91
C PRO A 331 -17.42 -11.18 -14.00
N ARG A 332 -18.54 -10.46 -13.95
CA ARG A 332 -18.88 -9.38 -14.91
C ARG A 332 -18.43 -8.00 -14.45
N ASN A 333 -18.04 -7.87 -13.20
CA ASN A 333 -17.53 -6.63 -12.62
C ASN A 333 -16.46 -6.96 -11.57
N PRO A 334 -15.19 -7.13 -12.00
CA PRO A 334 -14.10 -7.53 -11.12
C PRO A 334 -13.79 -6.48 -10.04
N ASN A 335 -14.33 -5.27 -10.19
CA ASN A 335 -14.16 -4.19 -9.22
C ASN A 335 -15.21 -4.21 -8.10
N LEU A 336 -16.18 -5.11 -8.17
CA LEU A 336 -17.20 -5.30 -7.16
C LEU A 336 -16.93 -6.59 -6.38
N TYR A 337 -16.44 -6.42 -5.16
CA TYR A 337 -16.18 -7.50 -4.22
C TYR A 337 -17.38 -7.73 -3.33
N TYR A 338 -17.62 -8.97 -2.97
CA TYR A 338 -18.67 -9.35 -2.04
C TYR A 338 -18.16 -10.31 -0.99
N SER A 339 -18.77 -10.27 0.18
CA SER A 339 -18.56 -11.24 1.24
C SER A 339 -19.88 -11.55 1.93
N LEU A 340 -20.17 -12.84 2.04
CA LEU A 340 -21.34 -13.38 2.75
C LEU A 340 -20.83 -14.32 3.84
N GLN A 341 -21.29 -14.13 5.06
CA GLN A 341 -20.83 -14.91 6.21
C GLN A 341 -22.01 -15.37 7.05
N GLN A 342 -21.92 -16.60 7.51
CA GLN A 342 -22.82 -17.18 8.50
C GLN A 342 -22.01 -17.82 9.60
N GLY A 343 -22.19 -17.37 10.82
CA GLY A 343 -21.51 -17.89 11.99
C GLY A 343 -22.48 -18.37 13.07
N TYR A 344 -21.94 -19.18 13.96
CA TYR A 344 -22.61 -19.61 15.19
C TYR A 344 -21.60 -19.62 16.33
N VAL A 345 -22.00 -19.08 17.47
CA VAL A 345 -21.21 -19.09 18.70
C VAL A 345 -22.07 -19.72 19.79
N ASN A 346 -21.54 -20.78 20.44
CA ASN A 346 -22.22 -21.40 21.58
C ASN A 346 -22.22 -20.48 22.81
N GLY A 347 -22.75 -20.95 23.94
CA GLY A 347 -22.75 -20.18 25.19
C GLY A 347 -23.74 -19.00 25.22
N GLY A 348 -24.80 -19.05 24.41
CA GLY A 348 -25.89 -18.07 24.45
C GLY A 348 -25.75 -16.90 23.48
N GLN A 349 -24.67 -16.82 22.71
CA GLN A 349 -24.50 -15.77 21.70
C GLN A 349 -25.26 -16.05 20.38
N GLY A 350 -25.43 -17.33 20.04
CA GLY A 350 -26.26 -17.73 18.91
C GLY A 350 -25.64 -17.51 17.53
N SER A 351 -26.51 -17.31 16.54
CA SER A 351 -26.09 -17.11 15.16
C SER A 351 -25.77 -15.66 14.83
N ASN A 352 -24.80 -15.44 14.00
CA ASN A 352 -24.48 -14.16 13.40
C ASN A 352 -24.40 -14.30 11.87
N SER A 353 -24.79 -13.26 11.17
CA SER A 353 -24.74 -13.19 9.71
C SER A 353 -24.21 -11.84 9.29
N SER A 354 -23.38 -11.81 8.25
CA SER A 354 -22.98 -10.56 7.63
C SER A 354 -22.91 -10.67 6.12
N ALA A 355 -23.15 -9.55 5.46
CA ALA A 355 -22.98 -9.37 4.03
C ALA A 355 -22.30 -8.04 3.78
N SER A 356 -21.30 -8.00 2.90
CA SER A 356 -20.67 -6.76 2.45
C SER A 356 -20.54 -6.73 0.94
N LEU A 357 -20.55 -5.50 0.42
CA LEU A 357 -20.26 -5.16 -0.96
C LEU A 357 -19.26 -4.02 -0.94
N ASP A 358 -18.16 -4.18 -1.66
CA ASP A 358 -17.08 -3.22 -1.76
C ASP A 358 -16.80 -2.95 -3.24
N TYR A 359 -17.09 -1.74 -3.70
CA TYR A 359 -16.86 -1.30 -5.07
C TYR A 359 -15.61 -0.43 -5.16
N HIS A 360 -14.68 -0.83 -6.01
CA HIS A 360 -13.42 -0.11 -6.28
C HIS A 360 -13.51 0.54 -7.66
N GLY A 361 -14.10 1.73 -7.73
CA GLY A 361 -14.25 2.50 -8.96
C GLY A 361 -13.05 3.40 -9.28
N GLY A 362 -12.99 3.92 -10.50
CA GLY A 362 -11.95 4.85 -10.94
C GLY A 362 -11.93 6.17 -10.15
N TYR A 363 -13.08 6.58 -9.63
CA TYR A 363 -13.26 7.83 -8.89
C TYR A 363 -13.24 7.65 -7.37
N GLY A 364 -13.06 6.43 -6.88
CA GLY A 364 -13.03 6.13 -5.46
C GLY A 364 -13.60 4.76 -5.12
N THR A 365 -13.76 4.49 -3.84
CA THR A 365 -14.34 3.25 -3.31
C THR A 365 -15.65 3.53 -2.61
N ALA A 366 -16.59 2.60 -2.72
CA ALA A 366 -17.84 2.61 -1.98
C ALA A 366 -18.02 1.28 -1.27
N GLN A 367 -18.44 1.33 0.00
CA GLN A 367 -18.63 0.15 0.84
C GLN A 367 -20.05 0.14 1.39
N LEU A 368 -20.67 -1.03 1.40
CA LEU A 368 -21.96 -1.29 2.02
C LEU A 368 -21.85 -2.60 2.80
N GLY A 369 -22.16 -2.57 4.09
CA GLY A 369 -22.15 -3.75 4.94
C GLY A 369 -23.42 -3.85 5.77
N TYR A 370 -23.96 -5.05 5.89
CA TYR A 370 -25.04 -5.38 6.80
C TYR A 370 -24.62 -6.53 7.68
N ARG A 371 -24.85 -6.39 8.96
CA ARG A 371 -24.55 -7.39 9.97
C ARG A 371 -25.72 -7.54 10.91
N ARG A 372 -25.99 -8.79 11.28
CA ARG A 372 -27.01 -9.16 12.26
C ARG A 372 -26.46 -10.23 13.20
N ASP A 373 -26.67 -10.03 14.48
CA ASP A 373 -26.48 -11.05 15.52
C ASP A 373 -27.78 -11.21 16.36
N SER A 374 -27.72 -11.97 17.45
CA SER A 374 -28.86 -12.22 18.32
C SER A 374 -29.36 -10.99 19.07
N ALA A 375 -28.53 -9.96 19.24
CA ALA A 375 -28.81 -8.78 20.05
C ALA A 375 -28.91 -7.49 19.22
N SER A 376 -28.33 -7.45 18.04
CA SER A 376 -28.20 -6.23 17.25
C SER A 376 -28.25 -6.47 15.73
N HIS A 377 -28.54 -5.40 15.02
CA HIS A 377 -28.30 -5.32 13.57
C HIS A 377 -27.59 -4.00 13.27
N GLN A 378 -26.70 -4.03 12.34
CA GLN A 378 -25.88 -2.88 11.98
C GLN A 378 -25.80 -2.76 10.45
N LEU A 379 -26.07 -1.56 9.97
CA LEU A 379 -25.81 -1.17 8.59
C LEU A 379 -24.59 -0.23 8.59
N THR A 380 -23.61 -0.55 7.81
CA THR A 380 -22.41 0.29 7.59
C THR A 380 -22.35 0.69 6.14
N TRP A 381 -22.00 1.93 5.89
CA TRP A 381 -21.69 2.41 4.54
C TRP A 381 -20.54 3.40 4.60
N GLY A 382 -19.80 3.48 3.54
CA GLY A 382 -18.65 4.38 3.43
C GLY A 382 -18.36 4.68 1.97
N ALA A 383 -17.74 5.82 1.75
CA ALA A 383 -17.17 6.18 0.47
C ALA A 383 -15.85 6.90 0.71
N SER A 384 -14.85 6.63 -0.11
CA SER A 384 -13.57 7.32 -0.07
C SER A 384 -13.06 7.58 -1.48
N GLY A 385 -12.28 8.66 -1.62
CA GLY A 385 -11.70 9.06 -2.89
C GLY A 385 -10.94 10.36 -2.73
N SER A 386 -10.48 10.93 -3.83
CA SER A 386 -9.78 12.20 -3.86
C SER A 386 -10.44 13.19 -4.80
N ILE A 387 -10.30 14.46 -4.48
CA ILE A 387 -10.68 15.59 -5.31
C ILE A 387 -9.40 16.40 -5.58
N VAL A 388 -8.91 16.33 -6.81
CA VAL A 388 -7.64 16.98 -7.19
C VAL A 388 -7.92 18.20 -8.04
N ALA A 389 -7.56 19.38 -7.53
CA ALA A 389 -7.61 20.63 -8.26
C ALA A 389 -6.29 20.89 -9.00
N HIS A 390 -6.35 21.23 -10.27
CA HIS A 390 -5.19 21.50 -11.13
C HIS A 390 -5.49 22.65 -12.11
N PRO A 391 -4.52 23.21 -12.83
CA PRO A 391 -4.72 24.39 -13.68
C PRO A 391 -5.84 24.27 -14.74
N HIS A 392 -6.24 23.04 -15.09
CA HIS A 392 -7.26 22.77 -16.10
C HIS A 392 -8.62 22.34 -15.50
N GLY A 393 -8.78 22.46 -14.17
CA GLY A 393 -10.05 22.13 -13.48
C GLY A 393 -9.88 21.18 -12.29
N VAL A 394 -10.89 20.37 -12.05
CA VAL A 394 -10.96 19.42 -10.94
C VAL A 394 -11.17 18.02 -11.50
N THR A 395 -10.39 17.04 -11.04
CA THR A 395 -10.53 15.63 -11.40
C THR A 395 -10.75 14.81 -10.13
N LEU A 396 -11.72 13.93 -10.17
CA LEU A 396 -11.98 12.95 -9.10
C LEU A 396 -11.09 11.73 -9.31
N GLY A 397 -10.68 11.10 -8.22
CA GLY A 397 -9.84 9.91 -8.27
C GLY A 397 -10.00 9.03 -7.03
N GLN A 398 -9.34 7.89 -7.06
CA GLN A 398 -9.18 7.04 -5.89
C GLN A 398 -8.40 7.77 -4.79
N THR A 399 -8.43 7.27 -3.57
CA THR A 399 -7.65 7.85 -2.46
C THR A 399 -6.18 7.90 -2.83
N VAL A 400 -5.61 9.10 -2.83
CA VAL A 400 -4.22 9.33 -3.22
C VAL A 400 -3.25 9.01 -2.10
N GLY A 401 -2.10 8.45 -2.46
CA GLY A 401 -0.95 8.29 -1.59
C GLY A 401 -0.15 9.59 -1.44
N GLU A 402 1.04 9.47 -0.87
CA GLU A 402 1.94 10.60 -0.65
C GLU A 402 2.42 11.22 -1.97
N SER A 403 2.74 10.40 -2.97
CA SER A 403 3.11 10.84 -4.32
C SER A 403 2.14 10.25 -5.34
N PHE A 404 1.64 11.06 -6.25
CA PHE A 404 0.66 10.65 -7.26
C PHE A 404 0.83 11.43 -8.56
N ALA A 405 0.15 10.99 -9.63
CA ALA A 405 0.21 11.68 -10.92
C ALA A 405 -1.16 12.16 -11.39
N ILE A 406 -1.14 13.25 -12.14
CA ILE A 406 -2.26 13.70 -12.96
C ILE A 406 -1.93 13.35 -14.42
N VAL A 407 -2.75 12.52 -15.03
CA VAL A 407 -2.71 12.24 -16.46
C VAL A 407 -3.45 13.36 -17.18
N ARG A 408 -2.85 13.84 -18.27
CA ARG A 408 -3.45 14.82 -19.17
C ARG A 408 -3.37 14.31 -20.61
N ALA A 409 -4.51 13.85 -21.13
CA ALA A 409 -4.70 13.37 -22.51
C ALA A 409 -5.95 14.06 -23.11
N PRO A 410 -5.87 15.37 -23.48
CA PRO A 410 -7.03 16.19 -23.80
C PRO A 410 -7.89 15.58 -24.91
N GLY A 411 -9.20 15.41 -24.67
CA GLY A 411 -10.15 14.84 -25.61
C GLY A 411 -10.18 13.31 -25.68
N ALA A 412 -9.22 12.61 -25.06
CA ALA A 412 -9.23 11.16 -24.94
C ALA A 412 -10.01 10.75 -23.69
N ALA A 413 -11.33 10.68 -23.81
CA ALA A 413 -12.25 10.34 -22.72
C ALA A 413 -12.32 8.81 -22.51
N ASP A 414 -12.51 8.39 -21.24
CA ASP A 414 -12.71 7.01 -20.81
C ASP A 414 -11.58 6.04 -21.19
N VAL A 415 -10.37 6.56 -21.34
CA VAL A 415 -9.18 5.76 -21.66
C VAL A 415 -8.62 5.14 -20.38
N ALA A 416 -8.47 3.82 -20.38
CA ALA A 416 -7.93 3.07 -19.27
C ALA A 416 -6.42 3.33 -19.11
N ILE A 417 -5.95 3.28 -17.86
CA ILE A 417 -4.52 3.36 -17.54
C ILE A 417 -4.07 1.98 -17.10
N GLN A 418 -3.15 1.36 -17.87
CA GLN A 418 -2.74 -0.05 -17.65
C GLN A 418 -2.15 -0.30 -16.27
N ASN A 419 -1.42 0.67 -15.70
CA ASN A 419 -0.77 0.55 -14.39
C ASN A 419 -1.65 1.02 -13.23
N GLY A 420 -2.89 1.42 -13.50
CA GLY A 420 -3.86 1.87 -12.51
C GLY A 420 -5.00 0.86 -12.36
N SER A 421 -5.23 0.35 -11.16
CA SER A 421 -6.39 -0.51 -10.92
C SER A 421 -7.68 0.26 -11.19
N ASN A 422 -8.30 0.03 -12.35
CA ASN A 422 -9.57 0.65 -12.75
C ASN A 422 -9.51 2.20 -12.80
N VAL A 423 -8.39 2.77 -13.24
CA VAL A 423 -8.25 4.21 -13.46
C VAL A 423 -8.50 4.52 -14.93
N HIS A 424 -9.43 5.44 -15.19
CA HIS A 424 -9.80 5.91 -16.51
C HIS A 424 -9.77 7.43 -16.58
N THR A 425 -9.52 7.97 -17.76
CA THR A 425 -9.62 9.41 -17.99
C THR A 425 -11.07 9.88 -17.90
N ASP A 426 -11.29 11.07 -17.37
CA ASP A 426 -12.60 11.73 -17.34
C ASP A 426 -13.00 12.18 -18.77
N TRP A 427 -14.21 12.73 -18.90
CA TRP A 427 -14.74 13.23 -20.16
C TRP A 427 -13.87 14.33 -20.81
N ARG A 428 -12.93 14.94 -20.10
CA ARG A 428 -11.97 15.93 -20.60
C ARG A 428 -10.61 15.34 -20.95
N GLY A 429 -10.38 14.05 -20.61
CA GLY A 429 -9.11 13.36 -20.78
C GLY A 429 -8.15 13.50 -19.59
N TYR A 430 -8.65 13.68 -18.36
CA TYR A 430 -7.85 13.75 -17.16
C TYR A 430 -8.11 12.56 -16.25
N ALA A 431 -7.05 12.07 -15.60
CA ALA A 431 -7.16 11.03 -14.60
C ALA A 431 -6.17 11.26 -13.44
N VAL A 432 -6.45 10.67 -12.29
CA VAL A 432 -5.55 10.65 -11.14
C VAL A 432 -5.01 9.23 -10.97
N VAL A 433 -3.70 9.05 -11.13
CA VAL A 433 -3.00 7.81 -10.78
C VAL A 433 -2.63 7.89 -9.30
N PRO A 434 -3.28 7.12 -8.41
CA PRO A 434 -3.36 7.43 -7.00
C PRO A 434 -2.06 7.22 -6.22
N SER A 435 -1.14 6.40 -6.74
CA SER A 435 0.10 6.08 -6.03
C SER A 435 1.25 5.91 -7.01
N LEU A 436 2.33 6.60 -6.72
CA LEU A 436 3.60 6.48 -7.42
C LEU A 436 4.72 6.20 -6.42
N THR A 437 5.71 5.44 -6.85
CA THR A 437 6.91 5.22 -6.05
C THR A 437 7.82 6.43 -6.15
N ALA A 438 8.04 7.11 -5.03
CA ALA A 438 8.94 8.26 -4.96
C ALA A 438 10.36 7.90 -5.39
N TYR A 439 11.05 8.83 -6.04
CA TYR A 439 12.43 8.71 -6.54
C TYR A 439 12.69 7.52 -7.47
N ARG A 440 11.63 6.96 -8.09
CA ARG A 440 11.71 5.84 -9.03
C ARG A 440 11.06 6.22 -10.36
N LYS A 441 11.49 5.53 -11.41
CA LYS A 441 10.83 5.60 -12.71
C LYS A 441 9.46 4.93 -12.60
N ASN A 442 8.41 5.72 -12.79
CA ASN A 442 7.04 5.24 -12.90
C ASN A 442 6.61 5.46 -14.34
N THR A 443 6.32 4.38 -15.05
CA THR A 443 5.80 4.47 -16.42
C THR A 443 4.29 4.41 -16.34
N ILE A 444 3.64 5.45 -16.81
CA ILE A 444 2.17 5.52 -16.91
C ILE A 444 1.82 5.24 -18.36
N THR A 445 1.03 4.21 -18.63
CA THR A 445 0.70 3.75 -19.98
C THR A 445 -0.81 3.83 -20.18
N LEU A 446 -1.22 4.52 -21.23
CA LEU A 446 -2.61 4.53 -21.69
C LEU A 446 -2.89 3.23 -22.44
N ASP A 447 -4.05 2.64 -22.16
CA ASP A 447 -4.52 1.49 -22.92
C ASP A 447 -5.11 1.94 -24.26
N THR A 448 -4.35 1.73 -25.31
CA THR A 448 -4.74 2.15 -26.67
C THR A 448 -5.94 1.37 -27.21
N GLU A 449 -6.25 0.18 -26.66
CA GLU A 449 -7.45 -0.57 -27.03
C GLU A 449 -8.74 0.08 -26.51
N SER A 450 -8.62 0.87 -25.45
CA SER A 450 -9.74 1.62 -24.85
C SER A 450 -9.96 3.00 -25.49
N LEU A 451 -9.09 3.42 -26.42
CA LEU A 451 -9.26 4.69 -27.14
C LEU A 451 -10.49 4.63 -28.04
N ALA A 452 -11.26 5.72 -28.07
CA ALA A 452 -12.33 5.89 -29.03
C ALA A 452 -11.79 5.85 -30.48
N ASP A 453 -12.64 5.48 -31.43
CA ASP A 453 -12.28 5.36 -32.84
C ASP A 453 -11.75 6.65 -33.46
N ASP A 454 -12.13 7.78 -32.91
CA ASP A 454 -11.73 9.14 -33.30
C ASP A 454 -10.64 9.75 -32.44
N ALA A 455 -10.01 8.96 -31.56
CA ALA A 455 -8.90 9.43 -30.73
C ALA A 455 -7.63 8.61 -30.99
N ASP A 456 -6.49 9.27 -31.02
CA ASP A 456 -5.18 8.67 -31.16
C ASP A 456 -4.16 9.37 -30.26
N VAL A 457 -3.09 8.69 -29.88
CA VAL A 457 -2.01 9.23 -29.04
C VAL A 457 -0.65 8.98 -29.69
N GLU A 458 0.24 9.97 -29.67
CA GLU A 458 1.57 9.81 -30.26
C GLU A 458 2.43 8.80 -29.50
N LEU A 459 2.34 8.81 -28.18
CA LEU A 459 3.06 7.93 -27.28
C LEU A 459 2.10 7.39 -26.23
N GLU A 460 2.00 6.09 -26.12
CA GLU A 460 1.13 5.41 -25.14
C GLU A 460 1.67 5.47 -23.70
N GLY A 461 3.00 5.60 -23.54
CA GLY A 461 3.67 5.57 -22.22
C GLY A 461 4.45 6.84 -21.91
N GLN A 462 4.31 7.33 -20.70
CA GLN A 462 5.08 8.45 -20.13
C GLN A 462 5.79 8.01 -18.86
N THR A 463 7.10 8.27 -18.77
CA THR A 463 7.89 7.99 -17.56
C THR A 463 8.03 9.24 -16.73
N VAL A 464 7.60 9.16 -15.47
CA VAL A 464 7.72 10.23 -14.48
C VAL A 464 8.52 9.77 -13.26
N ILE A 465 9.21 10.69 -12.61
CA ILE A 465 10.01 10.43 -11.40
C ILE A 465 9.58 11.44 -10.34
N PRO A 466 8.61 11.13 -9.48
CA PRO A 466 8.20 12.02 -8.40
C PRO A 466 9.27 12.07 -7.30
N GLY A 467 9.41 13.22 -6.64
CA GLY A 467 10.00 13.31 -5.31
C GLY A 467 9.02 12.84 -4.24
N GLY A 468 9.50 12.66 -3.01
CA GLY A 468 8.61 12.36 -1.87
C GLY A 468 7.58 13.48 -1.67
N GLY A 469 6.29 13.14 -1.57
CA GLY A 469 5.19 14.08 -1.44
C GLY A 469 4.87 14.90 -2.70
N ALA A 470 5.42 14.53 -3.86
CA ALA A 470 5.24 15.31 -5.09
C ALA A 470 4.03 14.85 -5.91
N VAL A 471 3.35 15.83 -6.51
CA VAL A 471 2.38 15.61 -7.57
C VAL A 471 3.05 15.87 -8.90
N VAL A 472 3.03 14.90 -9.79
CA VAL A 472 3.62 15.00 -11.13
C VAL A 472 2.55 14.93 -12.20
N GLN A 473 2.84 15.45 -13.38
CA GLN A 473 1.92 15.42 -14.52
C GLN A 473 2.50 14.58 -15.65
N ALA A 474 1.71 13.63 -16.14
CA ALA A 474 1.99 12.87 -17.36
C ALA A 474 1.17 13.48 -18.50
N ASN A 475 1.88 14.07 -19.48
CA ASN A 475 1.25 14.77 -20.61
C ASN A 475 1.29 13.90 -21.86
N TYR A 476 0.15 13.67 -22.46
CA TYR A 476 0.01 12.95 -23.71
C TYR A 476 -0.42 13.91 -24.81
N GLN A 477 0.20 13.80 -25.95
CA GLN A 477 -0.26 14.46 -27.16
C GLN A 477 -1.33 13.58 -27.81
N THR A 478 -2.53 14.13 -27.90
CA THR A 478 -3.70 13.43 -28.44
C THR A 478 -4.10 14.05 -29.76
N HIS A 479 -4.53 13.22 -30.69
CA HIS A 479 -5.09 13.61 -31.96
C HIS A 479 -6.54 13.18 -32.00
N ILE A 480 -7.45 14.16 -31.95
CA ILE A 480 -8.89 13.90 -31.96
C ILE A 480 -9.43 14.17 -33.38
N GLY A 481 -10.03 13.17 -33.96
CA GLY A 481 -10.55 13.19 -35.31
C GLY A 481 -10.39 11.83 -36.02
N SER A 482 -10.81 11.72 -37.26
CA SER A 482 -10.77 10.46 -37.99
C SER A 482 -9.35 9.95 -38.22
N ARG A 483 -9.17 8.63 -38.14
CA ARG A 483 -7.95 7.93 -38.58
C ARG A 483 -8.11 7.61 -40.06
N VAL A 484 -7.18 8.10 -40.89
CA VAL A 484 -7.31 8.01 -42.35
C VAL A 484 -6.01 7.53 -42.99
N LEU A 485 -6.14 6.54 -43.85
CA LEU A 485 -5.09 6.12 -44.79
C LEU A 485 -5.33 6.80 -46.13
N PHE A 486 -4.53 7.81 -46.42
CA PHE A 486 -4.59 8.48 -47.73
C PHE A 486 -3.69 7.77 -48.72
N THR A 487 -4.15 7.63 -49.98
CA THR A 487 -3.35 7.22 -51.11
C THR A 487 -3.21 8.42 -52.07
N LEU A 488 -2.06 9.08 -51.99
CA LEU A 488 -1.77 10.32 -52.72
C LEU A 488 -1.08 10.05 -54.07
N ARG A 489 -1.59 10.66 -55.12
CA ARG A 489 -1.00 10.58 -56.46
C ARG A 489 -0.90 11.97 -57.06
N ASP A 490 0.12 12.20 -57.89
CA ASP A 490 0.20 13.34 -58.78
C ASP A 490 -0.06 12.93 -60.23
N SER A 491 0.13 13.82 -61.20
CA SER A 491 -0.01 13.55 -62.60
C SER A 491 0.97 12.50 -63.16
N HIS A 492 2.02 12.14 -62.41
CA HIS A 492 3.08 11.21 -62.82
C HIS A 492 2.99 9.85 -62.11
N GLY A 493 2.11 9.72 -61.08
CA GLY A 493 1.91 8.48 -60.37
C GLY A 493 1.77 8.67 -58.84
N PRO A 494 2.01 7.62 -58.06
CA PRO A 494 2.03 7.73 -56.58
C PRO A 494 3.08 8.72 -56.11
N LEU A 495 2.80 9.49 -55.05
CA LEU A 495 3.80 10.36 -54.42
C LEU A 495 4.99 9.53 -53.92
N PRO A 496 6.23 10.07 -54.04
CA PRO A 496 7.42 9.31 -53.69
C PRO A 496 7.50 9.03 -52.16
N PHE A 497 8.12 7.91 -51.85
CA PHE A 497 8.46 7.55 -50.48
C PHE A 497 9.23 8.69 -49.77
N GLY A 498 8.88 9.00 -48.53
CA GLY A 498 9.49 10.05 -47.74
C GLY A 498 8.96 11.47 -48.01
N ALA A 499 7.98 11.65 -48.89
CA ALA A 499 7.30 12.93 -49.02
C ALA A 499 6.58 13.29 -47.70
N SER A 500 6.74 14.53 -47.23
CA SER A 500 6.09 15.02 -46.04
C SER A 500 4.66 15.49 -46.35
N VAL A 501 3.69 15.08 -45.56
CA VAL A 501 2.28 15.48 -45.68
C VAL A 501 1.81 16.10 -44.38
N ARG A 502 1.09 17.24 -44.48
CA ARG A 502 0.53 17.94 -43.31
C ARG A 502 -0.86 18.44 -43.60
N LEU A 503 -1.73 18.38 -42.59
CA LEU A 503 -3.02 19.03 -42.64
C LEU A 503 -2.85 20.55 -42.62
N ARG A 504 -3.43 21.26 -43.58
CA ARG A 504 -3.46 22.74 -43.56
C ARG A 504 -4.40 23.21 -42.45
N LYS A 505 -3.86 23.94 -41.50
CA LYS A 505 -4.63 24.53 -40.38
C LYS A 505 -5.04 25.97 -40.69
N ALA A 506 -6.10 26.43 -40.02
CA ALA A 506 -6.45 27.84 -39.99
C ALA A 506 -5.37 28.61 -39.17
N GLU A 507 -5.14 29.88 -39.49
CA GLU A 507 -4.10 30.73 -38.88
C GLU A 507 -4.21 30.86 -37.34
N ASP A 508 -5.40 30.65 -36.76
CA ASP A 508 -5.65 30.76 -35.32
C ASP A 508 -5.40 29.47 -34.52
N ASP A 509 -5.15 28.34 -35.15
CA ASP A 509 -4.98 27.05 -34.47
C ASP A 509 -3.50 26.81 -34.07
N ARG A 510 -3.18 27.06 -32.81
CA ARG A 510 -1.82 26.96 -32.21
C ARG A 510 -1.31 25.53 -31.96
N GLY A 511 -2.10 24.48 -32.23
CA GLY A 511 -1.67 23.10 -32.04
C GLY A 511 -0.72 22.62 -33.16
N ALA A 512 0.01 21.53 -32.96
CA ALA A 512 0.74 20.88 -34.05
C ALA A 512 -0.27 20.35 -35.09
N ALA A 513 -0.01 20.58 -36.37
CA ALA A 513 -0.89 20.06 -37.42
C ALA A 513 -0.64 18.55 -37.59
N PRO A 514 -1.69 17.70 -37.71
CA PRO A 514 -1.54 16.31 -38.09
C PRO A 514 -0.66 16.19 -39.35
N GLY A 515 0.34 15.31 -39.31
CA GLY A 515 1.25 15.13 -40.42
C GLY A 515 1.93 13.76 -40.37
N GLY A 516 2.47 13.35 -41.51
CA GLY A 516 3.16 12.07 -41.64
C GLY A 516 4.06 12.05 -42.88
N MET A 517 4.70 10.93 -43.11
CA MET A 517 5.49 10.68 -44.30
C MET A 517 4.82 9.64 -45.19
N VAL A 518 4.91 9.85 -46.48
CA VAL A 518 4.41 8.94 -47.51
C VAL A 518 5.25 7.65 -47.47
N ALA A 519 4.59 6.53 -47.38
CA ALA A 519 5.13 5.18 -47.52
C ALA A 519 5.06 4.71 -48.98
N ASP A 520 5.37 3.44 -49.21
CA ASP A 520 5.27 2.84 -50.53
C ASP A 520 3.88 2.97 -51.16
N GLY A 521 3.85 3.14 -52.49
CA GLY A 521 2.59 3.26 -53.21
C GLY A 521 1.81 4.57 -52.99
N GLY A 522 2.48 5.61 -52.41
CA GLY A 522 1.83 6.90 -52.16
C GLY A 522 0.94 6.92 -50.92
N GLN A 523 1.08 5.95 -50.04
CA GLN A 523 0.25 5.83 -48.85
C GLN A 523 0.78 6.67 -47.68
N VAL A 524 -0.10 7.37 -46.95
CA VAL A 524 0.22 8.05 -45.70
C VAL A 524 -0.91 7.86 -44.71
N TYR A 525 -0.58 7.40 -43.51
CA TYR A 525 -1.54 7.32 -42.40
C TYR A 525 -1.48 8.62 -41.60
N LEU A 526 -2.65 9.18 -41.37
CA LEU A 526 -2.84 10.37 -40.53
C LEU A 526 -3.97 10.18 -39.54
N SER A 527 -3.78 10.64 -38.30
CA SER A 527 -4.79 10.66 -37.24
C SER A 527 -5.18 12.09 -36.89
N GLY A 528 -6.35 12.27 -36.26
CA GLY A 528 -6.85 13.60 -35.93
C GLY A 528 -7.33 14.40 -37.14
N ILE A 529 -7.80 13.73 -38.16
CA ILE A 529 -8.25 14.35 -39.41
C ILE A 529 -9.73 14.77 -39.29
N PRO A 530 -10.08 16.05 -39.60
CA PRO A 530 -11.44 16.53 -39.61
C PRO A 530 -12.22 15.89 -40.76
N GLN A 531 -13.56 16.08 -40.79
CA GLN A 531 -14.40 15.54 -41.87
C GLN A 531 -14.04 16.12 -43.24
N GLU A 532 -13.59 17.35 -43.33
CA GLU A 532 -13.14 18.00 -44.56
C GLU A 532 -11.89 18.84 -44.30
N GLY A 533 -11.05 18.99 -45.33
CA GLY A 533 -9.83 19.77 -45.17
C GLY A 533 -8.91 19.71 -46.39
N THR A 534 -7.72 20.24 -46.24
CA THR A 534 -6.68 20.25 -47.29
C THR A 534 -5.41 19.69 -46.72
N LEU A 535 -4.82 18.71 -47.38
CA LEU A 535 -3.48 18.19 -47.13
C LEU A 535 -2.47 18.90 -48.03
N ASP A 536 -1.38 19.39 -47.46
CA ASP A 536 -0.24 19.88 -48.20
C ASP A 536 0.85 18.80 -48.18
N ALA A 537 1.31 18.39 -49.33
CA ALA A 537 2.41 17.47 -49.52
C ALA A 537 3.64 18.18 -50.11
N ALA A 538 4.84 17.81 -49.60
CA ALA A 538 6.10 18.35 -50.11
C ALA A 538 7.18 17.28 -50.16
N TRP A 539 7.95 17.27 -51.27
CA TRP A 539 9.08 16.37 -51.47
C TRP A 539 10.15 17.02 -52.36
N ASN A 540 11.35 16.45 -52.37
CA ASN A 540 12.41 16.86 -53.26
C ASN A 540 12.59 15.80 -54.37
N ALA A 541 12.57 16.23 -55.64
CA ALA A 541 12.90 15.41 -56.79
C ALA A 541 13.88 16.19 -57.67
N ASP A 542 14.97 15.56 -58.10
CA ASP A 542 15.98 16.16 -58.94
C ASP A 542 16.53 17.51 -58.44
N ASN A 543 16.75 17.65 -57.11
CA ASN A 543 17.11 18.88 -56.40
C ASN A 543 16.06 20.03 -56.51
N ILE A 544 14.86 19.74 -56.94
CA ILE A 544 13.75 20.70 -57.01
C ILE A 544 12.74 20.35 -55.94
N SER A 545 12.37 21.34 -55.09
CA SER A 545 11.27 21.20 -54.13
C SER A 545 9.93 21.24 -54.86
N ARG A 546 9.21 20.15 -54.75
CA ARG A 546 7.83 20.04 -55.28
C ARG A 546 6.83 20.09 -54.14
N ARG A 547 5.66 20.68 -54.45
CA ARG A 547 4.53 20.77 -53.52
C ARG A 547 3.24 20.54 -54.24
N CYS A 548 2.27 19.97 -53.57
CA CYS A 548 0.92 19.84 -54.07
C CYS A 548 -0.11 19.85 -52.91
N ALA A 549 -1.36 20.08 -53.21
CA ALA A 549 -2.42 20.09 -52.24
C ALA A 549 -3.54 19.08 -52.64
N LEU A 550 -4.12 18.42 -51.64
CA LEU A 550 -5.29 17.54 -51.80
C LEU A 550 -6.44 18.07 -50.96
N HIS A 551 -7.54 18.43 -51.55
CA HIS A 551 -8.81 18.66 -50.86
C HIS A 551 -9.52 17.33 -50.65
N PHE A 552 -9.95 17.08 -49.42
CA PHE A 552 -10.66 15.84 -49.08
C PHE A 552 -11.95 16.13 -48.33
N HIS A 553 -12.92 15.22 -48.46
CA HIS A 553 -14.16 15.17 -47.68
C HIS A 553 -14.40 13.70 -47.27
N LEU A 554 -14.49 13.47 -45.97
CA LEU A 554 -14.71 12.14 -45.41
C LEU A 554 -16.22 11.87 -45.36
N THR A 555 -16.69 10.78 -45.96
CA THR A 555 -18.06 10.35 -45.85
C THR A 555 -18.31 9.55 -44.58
N ASP A 556 -19.42 9.78 -43.91
CA ASP A 556 -19.76 9.18 -42.58
C ASP A 556 -20.15 7.69 -42.61
N THR A 557 -20.03 7.01 -43.74
CA THR A 557 -20.43 5.60 -43.87
C THR A 557 -19.31 4.66 -43.41
N VAL A 558 -19.14 4.50 -42.08
CA VAL A 558 -18.52 3.29 -41.53
C VAL A 558 -19.62 2.25 -41.37
N GLN A 559 -19.68 1.24 -42.25
CA GLN A 559 -20.55 0.09 -42.05
C GLN A 559 -20.09 -0.69 -40.81
N GLN A 560 -21.02 -1.08 -39.96
CA GLN A 560 -20.77 -1.92 -38.78
C GLN A 560 -19.92 -3.14 -39.16
N GLY A 561 -18.71 -3.25 -38.57
CA GLY A 561 -17.76 -4.34 -38.82
C GLY A 561 -16.57 -3.99 -39.71
N GLN A 562 -16.40 -2.74 -40.17
CA GLN A 562 -15.21 -2.27 -40.86
C GLN A 562 -14.17 -1.64 -39.91
N SER A 563 -12.91 -1.67 -40.36
CA SER A 563 -11.81 -1.02 -39.66
C SER A 563 -12.13 0.43 -39.31
N PRO A 564 -11.74 0.94 -38.09
CA PRO A 564 -11.90 2.33 -37.71
C PRO A 564 -11.09 3.28 -38.60
N VAL A 565 -10.19 2.77 -39.45
CA VAL A 565 -9.36 3.55 -40.36
C VAL A 565 -10.10 3.74 -41.70
N LYS A 566 -10.44 4.98 -42.01
CA LYS A 566 -11.01 5.38 -43.29
C LYS A 566 -9.96 5.37 -44.38
N THR A 567 -10.31 5.03 -45.62
CA THR A 567 -9.40 5.10 -46.76
C THR A 567 -9.86 6.14 -47.76
N VAL A 568 -8.93 7.01 -48.17
CA VAL A 568 -9.19 8.08 -49.16
C VAL A 568 -8.09 8.07 -50.21
N SER A 569 -8.46 8.02 -51.46
CA SER A 569 -7.54 8.18 -52.60
C SER A 569 -7.80 9.50 -53.31
N GLY A 570 -6.75 10.23 -53.58
CA GLY A 570 -6.89 11.54 -54.20
C GLY A 570 -5.71 11.96 -55.09
N LEU A 571 -6.02 12.79 -56.07
CA LEU A 571 -5.08 13.43 -56.94
C LEU A 571 -4.63 14.76 -56.31
N CYS A 572 -3.37 14.85 -56.04
CA CYS A 572 -2.73 16.03 -55.45
C CYS A 572 -2.40 17.02 -56.57
N GLN A 573 -2.87 18.22 -56.51
CA GLN A 573 -2.68 19.28 -57.49
C GLN A 573 -1.86 20.43 -57.00
#